data_df7e86b1b834d5ce9d5281303c75b87c
#
_entry.id   df7e86b1b834d5ce9d5281303c75b87c
#
_cell.length_a   1.000
_cell.length_b   1.000
_cell.length_c   1.000
_cell.angle_alpha   90.00
_cell.angle_beta   90.00
_cell.angle_gamma   90.00
#
_symmetry.space_group_name_H-M   'P 1'
#
loop_
_entity.id
_entity.type
_entity.pdbx_description
1 polymer ?
#
loop_
_entity_poly.entity_id
_entity_poly.type
_entity_poly.pdbx_seq_one_letter_code
_entity_poly.pdbx_strand_id
1 'polypeptide(L)'
;EKVPNFLENVTVSDNSMEEITPKIEGEYGSEKVGTYNLKCTASDSSGNTSSKEFKLVVKENSNVKISKTKNGNTIKNYYGITYIDDVIIANKSYSLPSNFVPNNLVTINGYIRVVDYVRDAFNELKSDSSVLGLNIYASSGYRSYSDQKYIYDNYVRMDGKEKADTYSSRAGYSDHQTGLTIDLNTVNISFAGTNESNWLKDNCWKYGFIIRYPEGKDSITGYTYEPWH
;
A
#
# COMPACT_ATOMS: atom_id res chain seq x y z
N GLU A 1 -0.17 -8.11 -12.25
CA GLU A 1 -0.15 -7.38 -13.54
C GLU A 1 -1.50 -7.54 -14.25
N LYS A 2 -1.90 -6.52 -15.03
CA LYS A 2 -3.15 -6.58 -15.77
C LYS A 2 -2.95 -7.52 -16.97
N VAL A 3 -3.75 -8.58 -17.04
CA VAL A 3 -3.75 -9.49 -18.21
C VAL A 3 -4.14 -8.68 -19.43
N PRO A 4 -3.36 -8.71 -20.54
CA PRO A 4 -3.69 -7.98 -21.74
C PRO A 4 -4.98 -8.53 -22.37
N ASN A 5 -5.75 -7.65 -23.01
CA ASN A 5 -6.88 -8.08 -23.84
C ASN A 5 -6.33 -8.59 -25.18
N PHE A 6 -6.19 -9.90 -25.34
CA PHE A 6 -5.65 -10.51 -26.55
C PHE A 6 -6.54 -10.32 -27.80
N LEU A 7 -7.79 -9.92 -27.61
CA LEU A 7 -8.76 -9.72 -28.70
C LEU A 7 -8.84 -8.25 -29.17
N GLU A 8 -8.16 -7.31 -28.51
CA GLU A 8 -8.27 -5.88 -28.80
C GLU A 8 -7.97 -5.51 -30.27
N ASN A 9 -7.11 -6.28 -30.96
CA ASN A 9 -6.72 -6.05 -32.35
C ASN A 9 -7.02 -7.25 -33.24
N VAL A 10 -7.95 -8.11 -32.85
CA VAL A 10 -8.38 -9.27 -33.66
C VAL A 10 -9.61 -8.90 -34.47
N THR A 11 -9.49 -9.02 -35.78
CA THR A 11 -10.60 -8.86 -36.72
C THR A 11 -10.93 -10.21 -37.32
N VAL A 12 -12.19 -10.58 -37.29
CA VAL A 12 -12.74 -11.75 -37.97
C VAL A 12 -13.64 -11.26 -39.10
N SER A 13 -13.48 -11.82 -40.27
CA SER A 13 -14.36 -11.54 -41.45
C SER A 13 -14.88 -12.83 -42.02
N ASP A 14 -16.16 -12.82 -42.35
CA ASP A 14 -16.86 -13.91 -43.04
C ASP A 14 -17.64 -13.36 -44.24
N ASN A 15 -17.94 -14.23 -45.21
CA ASN A 15 -18.70 -13.87 -46.42
C ASN A 15 -20.21 -13.83 -46.17
N SER A 16 -20.71 -14.35 -45.05
CA SER A 16 -22.14 -14.35 -44.69
C SER A 16 -22.57 -13.07 -43.96
N MET A 17 -21.64 -12.13 -43.66
CA MET A 17 -21.88 -10.96 -42.81
C MET A 17 -22.28 -11.31 -41.37
N GLU A 18 -22.05 -12.54 -40.94
CA GLU A 18 -22.27 -12.96 -39.55
C GLU A 18 -21.26 -12.33 -38.61
N GLU A 19 -21.69 -11.88 -37.43
CA GLU A 19 -20.79 -11.40 -36.37
C GLU A 19 -20.20 -12.61 -35.63
N ILE A 20 -18.92 -12.87 -35.83
CA ILE A 20 -18.21 -13.98 -35.23
C ILE A 20 -17.32 -13.48 -34.10
N THR A 21 -17.52 -14.02 -32.91
CA THR A 21 -16.69 -13.70 -31.71
C THR A 21 -15.53 -14.68 -31.60
N PRO A 22 -14.28 -14.24 -31.75
CA PRO A 22 -13.12 -15.11 -31.58
C PRO A 22 -12.88 -15.47 -30.08
N LYS A 23 -12.24 -16.63 -29.89
CA LYS A 23 -11.86 -17.15 -28.57
C LYS A 23 -10.36 -17.40 -28.51
N ILE A 24 -9.77 -17.21 -27.31
CA ILE A 24 -8.38 -17.57 -27.06
C ILE A 24 -8.34 -18.90 -26.30
N GLU A 25 -7.57 -19.83 -26.86
CA GLU A 25 -7.31 -21.15 -26.28
C GLU A 25 -5.85 -21.30 -25.88
N GLY A 26 -5.59 -22.06 -24.83
CA GLY A 26 -4.27 -22.30 -24.25
C GLY A 26 -4.13 -21.83 -22.80
N GLU A 27 -3.26 -22.49 -22.09
CA GLU A 27 -2.96 -22.12 -20.70
C GLU A 27 -1.75 -21.21 -20.64
N TYR A 28 -1.83 -20.16 -19.83
CA TYR A 28 -0.73 -19.28 -19.52
C TYR A 28 -0.79 -18.79 -18.06
N GLY A 29 0.38 -18.55 -17.47
CA GLY A 29 0.48 -17.94 -16.16
C GLY A 29 1.09 -16.54 -16.29
N SER A 30 0.34 -15.50 -15.96
CA SER A 30 0.84 -14.11 -15.99
C SER A 30 1.96 -13.86 -14.95
N GLU A 31 2.07 -14.72 -13.96
CA GLU A 31 3.06 -14.61 -12.87
C GLU A 31 4.31 -15.47 -13.12
N LYS A 32 4.31 -16.32 -14.13
CA LYS A 32 5.42 -17.21 -14.45
C LYS A 32 6.12 -16.80 -15.74
N VAL A 33 7.39 -16.46 -15.64
CA VAL A 33 8.23 -16.16 -16.80
C VAL A 33 8.27 -17.37 -17.73
N GLY A 34 8.05 -17.14 -19.02
CA GLY A 34 8.03 -18.22 -20.00
C GLY A 34 7.45 -17.79 -21.35
N THR A 35 7.49 -18.71 -22.30
CA THR A 35 6.82 -18.58 -23.59
C THR A 35 5.66 -19.54 -23.65
N TYR A 36 4.48 -19.04 -23.90
CA TYR A 36 3.23 -19.79 -23.96
C TYR A 36 2.70 -19.77 -25.39
N ASN A 37 2.32 -20.92 -25.91
CA ASN A 37 1.68 -21.02 -27.22
C ASN A 37 0.17 -20.90 -27.02
N LEU A 38 -0.42 -19.91 -27.61
CA LEU A 38 -1.85 -19.64 -27.57
C LEU A 38 -2.42 -19.73 -28.97
N LYS A 39 -3.73 -20.01 -29.07
CA LYS A 39 -4.45 -20.16 -30.32
C LYS A 39 -5.70 -19.27 -30.27
N CYS A 40 -5.86 -18.43 -31.27
CA CYS A 40 -7.12 -17.70 -31.50
C CYS A 40 -7.95 -18.50 -32.47
N THR A 41 -9.19 -18.80 -32.09
CA THR A 41 -10.14 -19.62 -32.91
C THR A 41 -11.42 -18.84 -33.10
N ALA A 42 -11.96 -18.88 -34.31
CA ALA A 42 -13.26 -18.31 -34.68
C ALA A 42 -14.05 -19.35 -35.47
N SER A 43 -15.33 -19.51 -35.15
CA SER A 43 -16.24 -20.45 -35.84
C SER A 43 -17.51 -19.73 -36.25
N ASP A 44 -17.99 -20.02 -37.47
CA ASP A 44 -19.28 -19.54 -37.97
C ASP A 44 -20.45 -20.45 -37.52
N SER A 45 -21.67 -20.05 -37.79
CA SER A 45 -22.86 -20.82 -37.46
C SER A 45 -23.00 -22.12 -38.27
N SER A 46 -22.29 -22.25 -39.37
CA SER A 46 -22.24 -23.46 -40.22
C SER A 46 -21.20 -24.48 -39.75
N GLY A 47 -20.40 -24.15 -38.72
CA GLY A 47 -19.36 -25.00 -38.14
C GLY A 47 -17.99 -24.88 -38.81
N ASN A 48 -17.82 -23.95 -39.78
CA ASN A 48 -16.48 -23.70 -40.31
C ASN A 48 -15.64 -22.98 -39.28
N THR A 49 -14.39 -23.42 -39.12
CA THR A 49 -13.49 -22.90 -38.10
C THR A 49 -12.19 -22.42 -38.71
N SER A 50 -11.78 -21.21 -38.35
CA SER A 50 -10.47 -20.64 -38.66
C SER A 50 -9.68 -20.44 -37.36
N SER A 51 -8.37 -20.64 -37.41
CA SER A 51 -7.55 -20.44 -36.23
C SER A 51 -6.17 -19.92 -36.60
N LYS A 52 -5.55 -19.19 -35.62
CA LYS A 52 -4.19 -18.69 -35.73
C LYS A 52 -3.47 -18.86 -34.39
N GLU A 53 -2.30 -19.48 -34.49
CA GLU A 53 -1.40 -19.63 -33.31
C GLU A 53 -0.55 -18.37 -33.14
N PHE A 54 -0.28 -18.02 -31.89
CA PHE A 54 0.66 -16.98 -31.51
C PHE A 54 1.36 -17.30 -30.21
N LYS A 55 2.48 -16.61 -29.96
CA LYS A 55 3.26 -16.79 -28.74
C LYS A 55 3.09 -15.62 -27.82
N LEU A 56 2.72 -15.91 -26.57
CA LEU A 56 2.79 -14.96 -25.46
C LEU A 56 4.13 -15.16 -24.75
N VAL A 57 4.94 -14.10 -24.66
CA VAL A 57 6.19 -14.11 -23.93
C VAL A 57 6.01 -13.31 -22.64
N VAL A 58 5.97 -14.02 -21.51
CA VAL A 58 6.00 -13.41 -20.17
C VAL A 58 7.45 -13.23 -19.76
N LYS A 59 7.88 -12.00 -19.59
CA LYS A 59 9.25 -11.64 -19.21
C LYS A 59 9.29 -11.22 -17.74
N GLU A 60 10.45 -11.37 -17.12
CA GLU A 60 10.70 -10.80 -15.81
C GLU A 60 10.54 -9.27 -15.87
N ASN A 61 9.81 -8.72 -14.91
CA ASN A 61 9.66 -7.27 -14.80
C ASN A 61 10.93 -6.69 -14.15
N SER A 62 11.78 -6.07 -14.95
CA SER A 62 13.04 -5.45 -14.48
C SER A 62 12.85 -4.34 -13.44
N ASN A 63 11.62 -3.83 -13.28
CA ASN A 63 11.27 -2.85 -12.24
C ASN A 63 10.90 -3.51 -10.90
N VAL A 64 10.89 -4.86 -10.85
CA VAL A 64 10.64 -5.62 -9.62
C VAL A 64 11.97 -6.16 -9.11
N LYS A 65 12.35 -5.78 -7.89
CA LYS A 65 13.52 -6.33 -7.18
C LYS A 65 13.02 -7.11 -5.98
N ILE A 66 13.48 -8.34 -5.84
CA ILE A 66 13.14 -9.22 -4.72
C ILE A 66 14.41 -9.53 -3.94
N SER A 67 14.36 -9.40 -2.64
CA SER A 67 15.42 -9.74 -1.70
C SER A 67 14.83 -10.21 -0.38
N LYS A 68 15.69 -10.47 0.62
CA LYS A 68 15.23 -10.89 1.95
C LYS A 68 15.87 -10.03 3.05
N THR A 69 15.12 -9.83 4.13
CA THR A 69 15.66 -9.28 5.38
C THR A 69 16.59 -10.31 6.05
N LYS A 70 17.37 -9.88 7.05
CA LYS A 70 18.17 -10.80 7.88
C LYS A 70 17.34 -11.88 8.56
N ASN A 71 16.08 -11.60 8.86
CA ASN A 71 15.14 -12.52 9.51
C ASN A 71 14.34 -13.37 8.51
N GLY A 72 14.66 -13.31 7.21
CA GLY A 72 14.04 -14.14 6.17
C GLY A 72 12.77 -13.58 5.53
N ASN A 73 12.21 -12.43 6.01
CA ASN A 73 11.06 -11.79 5.41
C ASN A 73 11.35 -11.36 3.97
N THR A 74 10.38 -11.46 3.09
CA THR A 74 10.54 -11.11 1.68
C THR A 74 10.40 -9.60 1.49
N ILE A 75 11.43 -8.99 0.88
CA ILE A 75 11.39 -7.59 0.43
C ILE A 75 11.10 -7.59 -1.06
N LYS A 76 10.03 -6.93 -1.47
CA LYS A 76 9.69 -6.67 -2.88
C LYS A 76 9.72 -5.17 -3.12
N ASN A 77 10.43 -4.73 -4.16
CA ASN A 77 10.36 -3.34 -4.60
C ASN A 77 9.73 -3.29 -5.98
N TYR A 78 8.60 -2.59 -6.09
CA TYR A 78 7.86 -2.34 -7.32
C TYR A 78 7.90 -0.86 -7.65
N TYR A 79 8.60 -0.48 -8.72
CA TYR A 79 8.65 0.93 -9.17
C TYR A 79 9.01 1.93 -8.06
N GLY A 80 9.93 1.54 -7.18
CA GLY A 80 10.36 2.38 -6.06
C GLY A 80 9.52 2.27 -4.79
N ILE A 81 8.45 1.47 -4.80
CA ILE A 81 7.62 1.20 -3.62
C ILE A 81 8.08 -0.12 -3.00
N THR A 82 8.43 -0.09 -1.72
CA THR A 82 8.91 -1.28 -1.00
C THR A 82 7.79 -1.91 -0.19
N TYR A 83 7.71 -3.23 -0.30
CA TYR A 83 6.84 -4.09 0.51
C TYR A 83 7.70 -5.09 1.28
N ILE A 84 7.34 -5.37 2.53
CA ILE A 84 7.92 -6.45 3.33
C ILE A 84 6.77 -7.39 3.70
N ASP A 85 6.86 -8.66 3.25
CA ASP A 85 5.77 -9.65 3.36
C ASP A 85 4.40 -9.06 2.95
N ASP A 86 4.40 -8.39 1.79
CA ASP A 86 3.26 -7.73 1.15
C ASP A 86 2.68 -6.50 1.88
N VAL A 87 3.29 -6.06 2.98
CA VAL A 87 2.96 -4.79 3.65
C VAL A 87 3.82 -3.67 3.08
N ILE A 88 3.19 -2.59 2.61
CA ILE A 88 3.89 -1.38 2.13
C ILE A 88 4.65 -0.70 3.27
N ILE A 89 5.90 -0.36 3.03
CA ILE A 89 6.79 0.23 4.03
C ILE A 89 7.32 1.58 3.56
N ALA A 90 7.19 2.59 4.42
CA ALA A 90 7.92 3.84 4.34
C ALA A 90 8.66 4.07 5.66
N ASN A 91 9.93 4.42 5.60
CA ASN A 91 10.77 4.73 6.76
C ASN A 91 12.06 5.40 6.27
N LYS A 92 13.04 5.65 7.16
CA LYS A 92 14.31 6.30 6.81
C LYS A 92 15.12 5.60 5.70
N SER A 93 14.87 4.33 5.44
CA SER A 93 15.58 3.52 4.42
C SER A 93 14.78 3.31 3.15
N TYR A 94 13.46 3.37 3.24
CA TYR A 94 12.53 3.08 2.13
C TYR A 94 11.61 4.27 1.92
N SER A 95 11.72 4.88 0.73
CA SER A 95 10.87 6.00 0.35
C SER A 95 9.72 5.56 -0.55
N LEU A 96 8.72 6.41 -0.62
CA LEU A 96 7.63 6.35 -1.59
C LEU A 96 7.84 7.42 -2.68
N PRO A 97 7.41 7.16 -3.92
CA PRO A 97 7.39 8.17 -4.97
C PRO A 97 6.57 9.40 -4.59
N SER A 98 6.96 10.57 -5.08
CA SER A 98 6.28 11.83 -4.75
C SER A 98 4.82 11.90 -5.20
N ASN A 99 4.46 11.13 -6.23
CA ASN A 99 3.11 11.01 -6.77
C ASN A 99 2.34 9.80 -6.22
N PHE A 100 2.91 9.05 -5.26
CA PHE A 100 2.21 7.91 -4.68
C PHE A 100 1.04 8.38 -3.81
N VAL A 101 -0.14 7.87 -4.13
CA VAL A 101 -1.38 8.02 -3.36
C VAL A 101 -2.06 6.65 -3.30
N PRO A 102 -2.46 6.16 -2.12
CA PRO A 102 -3.23 4.92 -2.03
C PRO A 102 -4.57 5.01 -2.77
N ASN A 103 -4.96 3.94 -3.47
CA ASN A 103 -6.16 3.93 -4.32
C ASN A 103 -7.49 3.96 -3.54
N ASN A 104 -7.50 3.48 -2.30
CA ASN A 104 -8.70 3.22 -1.50
C ASN A 104 -8.77 4.09 -0.23
N LEU A 105 -8.34 5.34 -0.33
CA LEU A 105 -8.45 6.30 0.77
C LEU A 105 -9.91 6.63 1.06
N VAL A 106 -10.31 6.45 2.32
CA VAL A 106 -11.63 6.80 2.85
C VAL A 106 -11.50 7.72 4.06
N THR A 107 -12.54 8.51 4.33
CA THR A 107 -12.58 9.41 5.49
C THR A 107 -12.94 8.65 6.76
N ILE A 108 -12.19 8.87 7.84
CA ILE A 108 -12.55 8.41 9.19
C ILE A 108 -13.37 9.48 9.91
N ASN A 109 -12.89 10.73 9.90
CA ASN A 109 -13.50 11.86 10.59
C ASN A 109 -13.06 13.16 9.92
N GLY A 110 -14.02 14.05 9.64
CA GLY A 110 -13.76 15.34 9.01
C GLY A 110 -12.92 15.20 7.72
N TYR A 111 -11.69 15.65 7.76
CA TYR A 111 -10.72 15.56 6.65
C TYR A 111 -9.69 14.44 6.79
N ILE A 112 -9.71 13.69 7.91
CA ILE A 112 -8.75 12.62 8.18
C ILE A 112 -9.09 11.41 7.32
N ARG A 113 -8.13 10.97 6.51
CA ARG A 113 -8.28 9.85 5.59
C ARG A 113 -7.27 8.76 5.90
N VAL A 114 -7.66 7.51 5.67
CA VAL A 114 -6.80 6.32 5.68
C VAL A 114 -7.29 5.35 4.61
N VAL A 115 -6.60 4.24 4.39
CA VAL A 115 -7.14 3.16 3.55
C VAL A 115 -8.34 2.50 4.25
N ASP A 116 -9.26 1.93 3.48
CA ASP A 116 -10.57 1.46 3.95
C ASP A 116 -10.49 0.41 5.07
N TYR A 117 -9.63 -0.59 4.95
CA TYR A 117 -9.47 -1.62 5.99
C TYR A 117 -8.83 -1.09 7.29
N VAL A 118 -8.05 -0.01 7.23
CA VAL A 118 -7.55 0.68 8.44
C VAL A 118 -8.68 1.41 9.15
N ARG A 119 -9.59 2.06 8.40
CA ARG A 119 -10.81 2.66 8.97
C ARG A 119 -11.64 1.61 9.70
N ASP A 120 -11.83 0.45 9.10
CA ASP A 120 -12.69 -0.59 9.66
C ASP A 120 -12.08 -1.16 10.94
N ALA A 121 -10.79 -1.47 10.94
CA ALA A 121 -10.04 -1.90 12.12
C ALA A 121 -10.02 -0.82 13.23
N PHE A 122 -9.88 0.45 12.85
CA PHE A 122 -9.93 1.56 13.80
C PHE A 122 -11.32 1.75 14.43
N ASN A 123 -12.38 1.57 13.65
CA ASN A 123 -13.75 1.64 14.17
C ASN A 123 -14.03 0.54 15.20
N GLU A 124 -13.53 -0.67 14.98
CA GLU A 124 -13.61 -1.78 15.94
C GLU A 124 -12.84 -1.45 17.22
N LEU A 125 -11.58 -1.04 17.11
CA LEU A 125 -10.75 -0.60 18.24
C LEU A 125 -11.45 0.49 19.06
N LYS A 126 -11.99 1.51 18.38
CA LYS A 126 -12.69 2.63 19.02
C LYS A 126 -13.97 2.18 19.73
N SER A 127 -14.72 1.29 19.12
CA SER A 127 -15.95 0.73 19.72
C SER A 127 -15.63 0.01 21.03
N ASP A 128 -14.66 -0.90 21.00
CA ASP A 128 -14.31 -1.73 22.16
C ASP A 128 -13.68 -0.89 23.28
N SER A 129 -12.82 0.08 22.95
CA SER A 129 -12.24 0.98 23.94
C SER A 129 -13.30 1.88 24.59
N SER A 130 -14.33 2.28 23.85
CA SER A 130 -15.42 3.12 24.37
C SER A 130 -16.27 2.42 25.43
N VAL A 131 -16.43 1.10 25.33
CA VAL A 131 -17.14 0.28 26.35
C VAL A 131 -16.40 0.33 27.70
N LEU A 132 -15.08 0.56 27.65
CA LEU A 132 -14.23 0.71 28.85
C LEU A 132 -14.17 2.16 29.36
N GLY A 133 -14.93 3.09 28.74
CA GLY A 133 -14.94 4.49 29.09
C GLY A 133 -13.73 5.27 28.56
N LEU A 134 -12.95 4.69 27.62
CA LEU A 134 -11.81 5.36 27.00
C LEU A 134 -12.28 6.19 25.80
N ASN A 135 -11.67 7.37 25.63
CA ASN A 135 -11.98 8.27 24.52
C ASN A 135 -10.83 8.30 23.51
N ILE A 136 -10.83 7.34 22.58
CA ILE A 136 -9.83 7.25 21.51
C ILE A 136 -10.40 7.84 20.22
N TYR A 137 -9.67 8.77 19.61
CA TYR A 137 -10.05 9.40 18.35
C TYR A 137 -8.83 9.68 17.46
N ALA A 138 -9.06 9.71 16.15
CA ALA A 138 -8.04 10.04 15.17
C ALA A 138 -7.79 11.56 15.14
N SER A 139 -6.53 11.95 15.15
CA SER A 139 -6.07 13.34 15.03
C SER A 139 -5.34 13.60 13.72
N SER A 140 -4.74 12.58 13.11
CA SER A 140 -4.08 12.63 11.79
C SER A 140 -4.19 11.25 11.12
N GLY A 141 -4.02 11.22 9.81
CA GLY A 141 -4.06 10.01 8.99
C GLY A 141 -3.16 10.17 7.76
N TYR A 142 -3.67 9.84 6.57
CA TYR A 142 -2.95 10.01 5.33
C TYR A 142 -2.42 11.46 5.19
N ARG A 143 -1.17 11.54 4.79
CA ARG A 143 -0.47 12.80 4.52
C ARG A 143 0.26 12.67 3.18
N SER A 144 0.00 13.58 2.25
CA SER A 144 0.66 13.57 0.95
C SER A 144 2.16 13.89 1.06
N TYR A 145 2.89 13.59 -0.01
CA TYR A 145 4.29 13.99 -0.12
C TYR A 145 4.49 15.50 0.07
N SER A 146 3.63 16.31 -0.54
CA SER A 146 3.70 17.78 -0.45
C SER A 146 3.42 18.30 0.95
N ASP A 147 2.41 17.73 1.63
CA ASP A 147 2.09 18.11 3.01
C ASP A 147 3.23 17.74 3.97
N GLN A 148 3.79 16.54 3.80
CA GLN A 148 4.95 16.12 4.58
C GLN A 148 6.17 17.01 4.33
N LYS A 149 6.40 17.40 3.07
CA LYS A 149 7.48 18.33 2.74
C LYS A 149 7.30 19.68 3.45
N TYR A 150 6.10 20.23 3.43
CA TYR A 150 5.81 21.50 4.10
C TYR A 150 6.04 21.41 5.61
N ILE A 151 5.57 20.35 6.26
CA ILE A 151 5.73 20.11 7.69
C ILE A 151 7.23 19.97 8.03
N TYR A 152 7.95 19.11 7.32
CA TYR A 152 9.36 18.87 7.56
C TYR A 152 10.21 20.14 7.37
N ASP A 153 9.98 20.90 6.29
CA ASP A 153 10.70 22.14 6.02
C ASP A 153 10.46 23.20 7.13
N ASN A 154 9.25 23.21 7.73
CA ASN A 154 8.97 24.06 8.88
C ASN A 154 9.78 23.66 10.10
N TYR A 155 9.85 22.35 10.42
CA TYR A 155 10.66 21.86 11.53
C TYR A 155 12.15 22.12 11.33
N VAL A 156 12.65 21.97 10.11
CA VAL A 156 14.05 22.31 9.79
C VAL A 156 14.34 23.78 10.01
N ARG A 157 13.39 24.68 9.68
CA ARG A 157 13.54 26.12 9.95
C ARG A 157 13.55 26.46 11.44
N MET A 158 12.76 25.74 12.23
CA MET A 158 12.62 26.00 13.66
C MET A 158 13.76 25.39 14.48
N ASP A 159 14.11 24.15 14.21
CA ASP A 159 14.96 23.34 15.06
C ASP A 159 16.30 22.94 14.43
N GLY A 160 16.46 23.20 13.14
CA GLY A 160 17.57 22.67 12.36
C GLY A 160 17.37 21.24 11.90
N LYS A 161 18.07 20.86 10.84
CA LYS A 161 17.88 19.57 10.16
C LYS A 161 18.17 18.37 11.05
N GLU A 162 19.26 18.38 11.79
CA GLU A 162 19.68 17.27 12.64
C GLU A 162 18.60 16.94 13.68
N LYS A 163 18.05 17.96 14.34
CA LYS A 163 17.00 17.78 15.34
C LYS A 163 15.68 17.40 14.68
N ALA A 164 15.28 18.04 13.58
CA ALA A 164 14.07 17.70 12.85
C ALA A 164 14.07 16.23 12.41
N ASP A 165 15.20 15.69 11.96
CA ASP A 165 15.34 14.27 11.56
C ASP A 165 15.10 13.28 12.71
N THR A 166 15.12 13.70 13.97
CA THR A 166 14.87 12.79 15.11
C THR A 166 13.40 12.54 15.41
N TYR A 167 12.50 13.41 14.93
CA TYR A 167 11.07 13.34 15.25
C TYR A 167 10.15 13.56 14.05
N SER A 168 10.67 13.91 12.87
CA SER A 168 9.87 14.09 11.66
C SER A 168 10.50 13.40 10.46
N SER A 169 9.65 12.76 9.67
CA SER A 169 10.06 12.14 8.42
C SER A 169 10.26 13.18 7.32
N ARG A 170 11.26 12.97 6.49
CA ARG A 170 11.40 13.70 5.23
C ARG A 170 10.28 13.31 4.27
N ALA A 171 9.96 14.18 3.31
CA ALA A 171 8.98 13.88 2.27
C ALA A 171 9.34 12.59 1.52
N GLY A 172 8.35 11.72 1.33
CA GLY A 172 8.51 10.40 0.75
C GLY A 172 8.92 9.31 1.76
N TYR A 173 9.39 9.65 2.96
CA TYR A 173 9.84 8.70 3.98
C TYR A 173 8.86 8.55 5.14
N SER A 174 7.71 9.25 5.08
CA SER A 174 6.66 9.14 6.09
C SER A 174 5.73 7.97 5.78
N ASP A 175 5.46 7.16 6.79
CA ASP A 175 4.46 6.09 6.75
C ASP A 175 3.02 6.62 6.65
N HIS A 176 2.75 7.86 7.03
CA HIS A 176 1.48 8.53 6.75
C HIS A 176 1.13 8.58 5.25
N GLN A 177 2.14 8.61 4.37
CA GLN A 177 1.88 8.58 2.92
C GLN A 177 1.34 7.21 2.46
N THR A 178 1.55 6.14 3.21
CA THR A 178 0.99 4.81 2.90
C THR A 178 -0.52 4.74 3.09
N GLY A 179 -1.10 5.65 3.90
CA GLY A 179 -2.50 5.58 4.35
C GLY A 179 -2.75 4.52 5.42
N LEU A 180 -1.70 3.87 5.95
CA LEU A 180 -1.79 2.83 6.98
C LEU A 180 -1.61 3.39 8.40
N THR A 181 -1.34 4.67 8.54
CA THR A 181 -0.96 5.30 9.80
C THR A 181 -2.05 6.23 10.31
N ILE A 182 -2.30 6.16 11.61
CA ILE A 182 -3.18 7.07 12.35
C ILE A 182 -2.40 7.64 13.54
N ASP A 183 -2.45 8.95 13.71
CA ASP A 183 -2.12 9.57 14.97
C ASP A 183 -3.39 9.71 15.82
N LEU A 184 -3.30 9.37 17.10
CA LEU A 184 -4.43 9.31 18.01
C LEU A 184 -4.34 10.40 19.09
N ASN A 185 -5.49 10.90 19.48
CA ASN A 185 -5.66 11.83 20.60
C ASN A 185 -4.71 13.04 20.51
N THR A 186 -3.80 13.20 21.46
CA THR A 186 -2.86 14.31 21.51
C THR A 186 -1.52 13.90 20.87
N VAL A 187 -1.16 14.54 19.76
CA VAL A 187 0.11 14.32 19.05
C VAL A 187 1.25 15.03 19.81
N ASN A 188 1.47 14.58 21.03
CA ASN A 188 2.46 15.12 21.96
C ASN A 188 2.79 14.06 23.02
N ILE A 189 3.99 14.14 23.61
CA ILE A 189 4.47 13.20 24.64
C ILE A 189 3.58 13.19 25.90
N SER A 190 2.79 14.23 26.15
CA SER A 190 1.80 14.25 27.23
C SER A 190 0.71 13.18 27.09
N PHE A 191 0.55 12.56 25.91
CA PHE A 191 -0.33 11.43 25.73
C PHE A 191 0.19 10.17 26.42
N ALA A 192 1.51 10.04 26.60
CA ALA A 192 2.11 8.93 27.33
C ALA A 192 1.57 8.83 28.76
N GLY A 193 1.25 7.61 29.20
CA GLY A 193 0.76 7.35 30.55
C GLY A 193 -0.71 7.67 30.79
N THR A 194 -1.44 8.21 29.81
CA THR A 194 -2.92 8.30 29.88
C THR A 194 -3.53 6.90 29.86
N ASN A 195 -4.76 6.76 30.31
CA ASN A 195 -5.49 5.49 30.26
C ASN A 195 -5.60 4.97 28.83
N GLU A 196 -5.87 5.86 27.86
CA GLU A 196 -5.95 5.55 26.43
C GLU A 196 -4.62 5.05 25.89
N SER A 197 -3.52 5.75 26.17
CA SER A 197 -2.18 5.37 25.70
C SER A 197 -1.73 4.02 26.29
N ASN A 198 -1.97 3.79 27.58
CA ASN A 198 -1.66 2.51 28.23
C ASN A 198 -2.48 1.36 27.62
N TRP A 199 -3.77 1.58 27.43
CA TRP A 199 -4.65 0.58 26.80
C TRP A 199 -4.23 0.27 25.37
N LEU A 200 -3.90 1.30 24.58
CA LEU A 200 -3.42 1.13 23.21
C LEU A 200 -2.14 0.30 23.15
N LYS A 201 -1.17 0.59 24.01
CA LYS A 201 0.08 -0.17 24.11
C LYS A 201 -0.16 -1.66 24.31
N ASP A 202 -1.16 -2.03 25.12
CA ASP A 202 -1.42 -3.41 25.50
C ASP A 202 -2.42 -4.12 24.55
N ASN A 203 -3.22 -3.38 23.76
CA ASN A 203 -4.36 -3.94 23.05
C ASN A 203 -4.39 -3.65 21.55
N CYS A 204 -3.72 -2.61 21.02
CA CYS A 204 -3.87 -2.20 19.62
C CYS A 204 -3.53 -3.33 18.62
N TRP A 205 -2.64 -4.25 18.97
CA TRP A 205 -2.26 -5.39 18.15
C TRP A 205 -3.42 -6.36 17.86
N LYS A 206 -4.44 -6.41 18.71
CA LYS A 206 -5.65 -7.23 18.52
C LYS A 206 -6.45 -6.79 17.29
N TYR A 207 -6.29 -5.52 16.91
CA TYR A 207 -6.94 -4.87 15.78
C TYR A 207 -5.99 -4.70 14.58
N GLY A 208 -4.80 -5.34 14.62
CA GLY A 208 -3.81 -5.25 13.56
C GLY A 208 -2.92 -3.99 13.60
N PHE A 209 -2.96 -3.20 14.67
CA PHE A 209 -2.11 -2.03 14.84
C PHE A 209 -0.89 -2.29 15.73
N ILE A 210 0.11 -1.45 15.60
CA ILE A 210 1.27 -1.39 16.48
C ILE A 210 1.50 0.06 16.90
N ILE A 211 2.13 0.27 18.07
CA ILE A 211 2.78 1.55 18.38
C ILE A 211 4.06 1.60 17.55
N ARG A 212 4.08 2.45 16.53
CA ARG A 212 5.13 2.44 15.49
C ARG A 212 6.52 2.83 16.02
N TYR A 213 6.55 3.78 16.96
CA TYR A 213 7.78 4.30 17.60
C TYR A 213 7.70 4.11 19.10
N PRO A 214 7.90 2.85 19.59
CA PRO A 214 7.76 2.53 21.01
C PRO A 214 8.93 3.05 21.84
N GLU A 215 8.71 3.23 23.12
CA GLU A 215 9.69 3.73 24.07
C GLU A 215 10.98 2.87 24.08
N GLY A 216 12.14 3.52 24.06
CA GLY A 216 13.47 2.88 24.10
C GLY A 216 13.85 2.14 22.81
N LYS A 217 13.18 2.42 21.67
CA LYS A 217 13.48 1.82 20.36
C LYS A 217 14.02 2.82 19.32
N ASP A 218 14.44 3.99 19.75
CA ASP A 218 14.95 5.08 18.90
C ASP A 218 16.11 4.62 17.99
N SER A 219 17.02 3.80 18.53
CA SER A 219 18.15 3.25 17.78
C SER A 219 17.73 2.28 16.67
N ILE A 220 16.53 1.71 16.75
CA ILE A 220 15.96 0.79 15.75
C ILE A 220 15.12 1.57 14.75
N THR A 221 14.22 2.43 15.24
CA THR A 221 13.25 3.15 14.42
C THR A 221 13.84 4.41 13.78
N GLY A 222 14.84 5.00 14.41
CA GLY A 222 15.43 6.28 14.05
C GLY A 222 14.59 7.49 14.48
N TYR A 223 13.51 7.27 15.26
CA TYR A 223 12.61 8.31 15.76
C TYR A 223 12.42 8.19 17.26
N THR A 224 12.13 9.30 17.90
CA THR A 224 11.79 9.36 19.33
C THR A 224 10.47 8.64 19.60
N TYR A 225 10.21 8.34 20.87
CA TYR A 225 8.96 7.71 21.30
C TYR A 225 7.73 8.55 20.94
N GLU A 226 6.76 7.92 20.29
CA GLU A 226 5.48 8.52 19.89
C GLU A 226 4.31 7.62 20.32
N PRO A 227 3.74 7.81 21.52
CA PRO A 227 2.65 6.97 22.04
C PRO A 227 1.35 7.10 21.24
N TRP A 228 1.20 8.14 20.45
CA TRP A 228 0.02 8.44 19.63
C TRP A 228 0.06 7.78 18.25
N HIS A 229 1.25 7.40 17.77
CA HIS A 229 1.50 6.99 16.39
C HIS A 229 1.38 5.48 16.19
#